data_8cbd1902c1e2b0cf380956e035660e7b
#
_entry.id   8cbd1902c1e2b0cf380956e035660e7b
#
_cell.length_a   1.000
_cell.length_b   1.000
_cell.length_c   1.000
_cell.angle_alpha   90.00
_cell.angle_beta   90.00
_cell.angle_gamma   90.00
#
_symmetry.space_group_name_H-M   'P 1'
#
loop_
_entity.id
_entity.type
_entity.pdbx_description
1 polymer ?
#
loop_
_entity_poly.entity_id
_entity_poly.type
_entity_poly.pdbx_seq_one_letter_code
_entity_poly.pdbx_strand_id
1 'polypeptide(L)'
;MNSRDNEVAKTGITADAFHQLLELAIEGRGKLPGAKKSAQQHLRQRRDPEIAIRWLSNQHIAMASSQGFVTNWGGFLVSLVTVPANLAASAFVQARAVAGIAHLRGYELSDPRVRTAILMVMLGPRGAAALISAGELPSSAAAVATAPAFDARIDARVSRALVEQAVNFIGGKRLGVFLAKKVPLLGGGVGAIVDGWSTHAVVQHAQHEFVSRRPRLSSYAVPADDDE
;
A
#
# COMPACT_ATOMS: atom_id res chain seq x y z
N MET A 1 -8.20 29.78 6.18
CA MET A 1 -8.57 28.37 6.36
C MET A 1 -9.32 27.96 5.13
N ASN A 2 -8.71 27.13 4.29
CA ASN A 2 -9.21 26.82 2.95
C ASN A 2 -10.42 25.86 3.06
N SER A 3 -11.36 25.92 2.12
CA SER A 3 -12.57 25.05 2.06
C SER A 3 -12.21 23.56 2.20
N ARG A 4 -11.06 23.15 1.67
CA ARG A 4 -10.50 21.78 1.75
C ARG A 4 -10.08 21.38 3.17
N ASP A 5 -9.47 22.30 3.94
CA ASP A 5 -9.05 22.02 5.32
C ASP A 5 -10.28 21.76 6.21
N ASN A 6 -11.39 22.43 5.91
CA ASN A 6 -12.65 22.22 6.62
C ASN A 6 -13.34 20.89 6.25
N GLU A 7 -13.14 20.41 5.01
CA GLU A 7 -13.66 19.13 4.56
C GLU A 7 -12.85 17.95 5.15
N VAL A 8 -11.53 18.08 5.22
CA VAL A 8 -10.63 17.14 5.92
C VAL A 8 -11.01 17.02 7.39
N ALA A 9 -11.19 18.16 8.06
CA ALA A 9 -11.58 18.19 9.49
C ALA A 9 -12.91 17.47 9.75
N LYS A 10 -13.87 17.55 8.83
CA LYS A 10 -15.19 16.89 8.95
C LYS A 10 -15.13 15.36 8.77
N THR A 11 -14.12 14.83 8.11
CA THR A 11 -14.01 13.38 7.88
C THR A 11 -13.33 12.65 9.03
N GLY A 12 -12.57 13.35 9.89
CA GLY A 12 -11.74 12.77 10.94
C GLY A 12 -10.54 11.98 10.42
N ILE A 13 -10.27 11.99 9.10
CA ILE A 13 -9.12 11.30 8.52
C ILE A 13 -7.88 12.16 8.73
N THR A 14 -6.86 11.59 9.37
CA THR A 14 -5.62 12.29 9.70
C THR A 14 -4.39 11.59 9.08
N ALA A 15 -3.28 12.31 9.00
CA ALA A 15 -1.99 11.73 8.63
C ALA A 15 -1.61 10.57 9.57
N ASP A 16 -1.82 10.76 10.88
CA ASP A 16 -1.53 9.74 11.90
C ASP A 16 -2.32 8.44 11.68
N ALA A 17 -3.54 8.53 11.15
CA ALA A 17 -4.33 7.34 10.83
C ALA A 17 -3.64 6.46 9.78
N PHE A 18 -2.97 7.05 8.78
CA PHE A 18 -2.21 6.30 7.78
C PHE A 18 -0.94 5.69 8.37
N HIS A 19 -0.23 6.40 9.26
CA HIS A 19 0.93 5.87 9.97
C HIS A 19 0.55 4.71 10.88
N GLN A 20 -0.53 4.83 11.66
CA GLN A 20 -1.05 3.76 12.53
C GLN A 20 -1.48 2.55 11.70
N LEU A 21 -2.13 2.78 10.56
CA LEU A 21 -2.55 1.71 9.66
C LEU A 21 -1.36 1.00 9.02
N LEU A 22 -0.31 1.74 8.63
CA LEU A 22 0.94 1.18 8.14
C LEU A 22 1.66 0.38 9.22
N GLU A 23 1.74 0.88 10.46
CA GLU A 23 2.30 0.15 11.59
C GLU A 23 1.60 -1.18 11.80
N LEU A 24 0.26 -1.15 11.83
CA LEU A 24 -0.57 -2.34 11.94
C LEU A 24 -0.34 -3.31 10.79
N ALA A 25 -0.16 -2.80 9.56
CA ALA A 25 0.10 -3.62 8.38
C ALA A 25 1.49 -4.30 8.44
N ILE A 26 2.50 -3.61 8.98
CA ILE A 26 3.87 -4.12 9.14
C ILE A 26 3.93 -5.17 10.25
N GLU A 27 3.46 -4.83 11.45
CA GLU A 27 3.58 -5.67 12.64
C GLU A 27 2.52 -6.77 12.70
N GLY A 28 1.33 -6.51 12.18
CA GLY A 28 0.16 -7.37 12.35
C GLY A 28 -0.45 -7.21 13.75
N ARG A 29 -1.55 -7.90 14.00
CA ARG A 29 -2.19 -7.96 15.32
C ARG A 29 -3.05 -9.21 15.48
N GLY A 30 -2.90 -9.88 16.61
CA GLY A 30 -3.67 -11.08 16.93
C GLY A 30 -3.48 -12.18 15.89
N LYS A 31 -4.56 -12.61 15.24
CA LYS A 31 -4.54 -13.64 14.18
C LYS A 31 -4.10 -13.10 12.81
N LEU A 32 -3.96 -11.78 12.67
CA LEU A 32 -3.55 -11.15 11.42
C LEU A 32 -2.03 -11.01 11.38
N PRO A 33 -1.31 -11.83 10.57
CA PRO A 33 0.14 -11.73 10.49
C PRO A 33 0.55 -10.43 9.80
N GLY A 34 1.62 -9.81 10.30
CA GLY A 34 2.21 -8.62 9.68
C GLY A 34 2.83 -8.90 8.31
N ALA A 35 3.14 -7.83 7.59
CA ALA A 35 3.72 -7.89 6.25
C ALA A 35 5.01 -8.71 6.19
N LYS A 36 5.93 -8.49 7.14
CA LYS A 36 7.20 -9.21 7.25
C LYS A 36 6.99 -10.72 7.37
N LYS A 37 6.12 -11.15 8.30
CA LYS A 37 5.82 -12.58 8.51
C LYS A 37 5.17 -13.21 7.28
N SER A 38 4.22 -12.51 6.64
CA SER A 38 3.56 -12.96 5.42
C SER A 38 4.55 -13.10 4.26
N ALA A 39 5.40 -12.09 4.04
CA ALA A 39 6.43 -12.09 3.01
C ALA A 39 7.44 -13.23 3.21
N GLN A 40 7.91 -13.44 4.44
CA GLN A 40 8.82 -14.53 4.78
C GLN A 40 8.19 -15.91 4.55
N GLN A 41 6.91 -16.08 4.84
CA GLN A 41 6.20 -17.32 4.58
C GLN A 41 6.18 -17.64 3.08
N HIS A 42 5.86 -16.67 2.22
CA HIS A 42 5.91 -16.85 0.77
C HIS A 42 7.34 -17.15 0.29
N LEU A 43 8.34 -16.47 0.84
CA LEU A 43 9.74 -16.73 0.47
C LEU A 43 10.20 -18.14 0.85
N ARG A 44 9.86 -18.63 2.05
CA ARG A 44 10.17 -20.01 2.47
C ARG A 44 9.54 -21.06 1.57
N GLN A 45 8.30 -20.83 1.13
CA GLN A 45 7.57 -21.75 0.27
C GLN A 45 8.09 -21.75 -1.18
N ARG A 46 8.52 -20.61 -1.67
CA ARG A 46 8.87 -20.41 -3.10
C ARG A 46 10.36 -20.37 -3.36
N ARG A 47 11.18 -20.10 -2.34
CA ARG A 47 12.65 -20.00 -2.39
C ARG A 47 13.22 -18.95 -3.34
N ASP A 48 12.35 -18.23 -4.07
CA ASP A 48 12.67 -17.16 -5.01
C ASP A 48 11.89 -15.90 -4.64
N PRO A 49 12.57 -14.74 -4.43
CA PRO A 49 11.91 -13.50 -4.04
C PRO A 49 10.90 -12.99 -5.06
N GLU A 50 11.17 -13.12 -6.38
CA GLU A 50 10.27 -12.63 -7.41
C GLU A 50 9.01 -13.49 -7.54
N ILE A 51 9.17 -14.81 -7.37
CA ILE A 51 8.03 -15.72 -7.28
C ILE A 51 7.22 -15.43 -6.01
N ALA A 52 7.89 -15.21 -4.88
CA ALA A 52 7.22 -14.85 -3.62
C ALA A 52 6.45 -13.54 -3.75
N ILE A 53 7.01 -12.52 -4.41
CA ILE A 53 6.34 -11.23 -4.67
C ILE A 53 5.07 -11.44 -5.51
N ARG A 54 5.13 -12.24 -6.59
CA ARG A 54 3.93 -12.52 -7.41
C ARG A 54 2.82 -13.19 -6.61
N TRP A 55 3.14 -14.18 -5.79
CA TRP A 55 2.15 -14.87 -4.96
C TRP A 55 1.56 -13.97 -3.88
N LEU A 56 2.40 -13.20 -3.19
CA LEU A 56 1.98 -12.20 -2.20
C LEU A 56 1.06 -11.16 -2.84
N SER A 57 1.43 -10.67 -4.02
CA SER A 57 0.64 -9.70 -4.78
C SER A 57 -0.75 -10.23 -5.13
N ASN A 58 -0.82 -11.43 -5.73
CA ASN A 58 -2.08 -12.06 -6.11
C ASN A 58 -2.98 -12.33 -4.89
N GLN A 59 -2.40 -12.75 -3.76
CA GLN A 59 -3.13 -12.94 -2.51
C GLN A 59 -3.78 -11.63 -2.05
N HIS A 60 -3.04 -10.52 -2.04
CA HIS A 60 -3.57 -9.24 -1.57
C HIS A 60 -4.59 -8.63 -2.54
N ILE A 61 -4.42 -8.81 -3.85
CA ILE A 61 -5.43 -8.42 -4.85
C ILE A 61 -6.72 -9.21 -4.63
N ALA A 62 -6.63 -10.53 -4.42
CA ALA A 62 -7.79 -11.36 -4.11
C ALA A 62 -8.48 -10.96 -2.79
N MET A 63 -7.68 -10.62 -1.75
CA MET A 63 -8.23 -10.11 -0.48
C MET A 63 -8.98 -8.79 -0.66
N ALA A 64 -8.42 -7.85 -1.44
CA ALA A 64 -9.06 -6.57 -1.72
C ALA A 64 -10.38 -6.73 -2.49
N SER A 65 -10.46 -7.73 -3.38
CA SER A 65 -11.68 -8.06 -4.15
C SER A 65 -12.71 -8.85 -3.34
N SER A 66 -12.38 -9.33 -2.14
CA SER A 66 -13.29 -10.15 -1.33
C SER A 66 -14.13 -9.29 -0.38
N GLN A 67 -15.46 -9.39 -0.50
CA GLN A 67 -16.39 -8.73 0.44
C GLN A 67 -16.22 -9.26 1.88
N GLY A 68 -15.80 -10.50 2.03
CA GLY A 68 -15.57 -11.11 3.34
C GLY A 68 -14.43 -10.46 4.13
N PHE A 69 -13.43 -9.90 3.48
CA PHE A 69 -12.36 -9.15 4.16
C PHE A 69 -12.90 -7.87 4.80
N VAL A 70 -13.70 -7.10 4.05
CA VAL A 70 -14.27 -5.84 4.55
C VAL A 70 -15.22 -6.09 5.72
N THR A 71 -16.06 -7.11 5.65
CA THR A 71 -17.04 -7.43 6.72
C THR A 71 -16.37 -7.97 7.98
N ASN A 72 -15.36 -8.81 7.85
CA ASN A 72 -14.71 -9.46 8.99
C ASN A 72 -13.62 -8.57 9.65
N TRP A 73 -12.93 -7.74 8.88
CA TRP A 73 -11.79 -6.95 9.36
C TRP A 73 -12.04 -5.44 9.36
N GLY A 74 -12.96 -4.94 8.53
CA GLY A 74 -13.25 -3.52 8.42
C GLY A 74 -13.69 -2.90 9.76
N GLY A 75 -14.58 -3.56 10.50
CA GLY A 75 -15.02 -3.12 11.82
C GLY A 75 -13.87 -3.07 12.84
N PHE A 76 -12.97 -4.06 12.82
CA PHE A 76 -11.80 -4.10 13.68
C PHE A 76 -10.82 -2.96 13.35
N LEU A 77 -10.56 -2.70 12.05
CA LEU A 77 -9.67 -1.64 11.62
C LEU A 77 -10.19 -0.25 11.99
N VAL A 78 -11.52 -0.03 11.89
CA VAL A 78 -12.16 1.24 12.28
C VAL A 78 -12.01 1.53 13.77
N SER A 79 -12.01 0.49 14.62
CA SER A 79 -11.79 0.68 16.07
C SER A 79 -10.37 1.14 16.41
N LEU A 80 -9.44 1.03 15.46
CA LEU A 80 -8.03 1.39 15.65
C LEU A 80 -7.64 2.72 14.99
N VAL A 81 -8.37 3.11 13.94
CA VAL A 81 -8.07 4.31 13.15
C VAL A 81 -9.36 5.07 12.84
N THR A 82 -9.30 6.40 12.82
CA THR A 82 -10.44 7.29 12.49
C THR A 82 -10.71 7.37 10.98
N VAL A 83 -10.90 6.21 10.34
CA VAL A 83 -11.09 6.11 8.89
C VAL A 83 -12.31 5.23 8.61
N PRO A 84 -13.17 5.55 7.62
CA PRO A 84 -14.29 4.69 7.25
C PRO A 84 -13.86 3.26 6.94
N ALA A 85 -14.65 2.26 7.38
CA ALA A 85 -14.32 0.83 7.36
C ALA A 85 -13.78 0.33 6.01
N ASN A 86 -14.45 0.68 4.91
CA ASN A 86 -14.05 0.26 3.57
C ASN A 86 -12.70 0.84 3.14
N LEU A 87 -12.47 2.11 3.50
CA LEU A 87 -11.21 2.79 3.18
C LEU A 87 -10.08 2.24 4.04
N ALA A 88 -10.32 2.02 5.34
CA ALA A 88 -9.34 1.43 6.24
C ALA A 88 -8.95 0.02 5.80
N ALA A 89 -9.92 -0.81 5.41
CA ALA A 89 -9.67 -2.16 4.93
C ALA A 89 -8.86 -2.18 3.62
N SER A 90 -9.24 -1.35 2.65
CA SER A 90 -8.52 -1.24 1.37
C SER A 90 -7.09 -0.72 1.57
N ALA A 91 -6.93 0.37 2.33
CA ALA A 91 -5.62 0.94 2.63
C ALA A 91 -4.73 -0.03 3.43
N PHE A 92 -5.30 -0.80 4.36
CA PHE A 92 -4.57 -1.82 5.11
C PHE A 92 -4.04 -2.94 4.20
N VAL A 93 -4.88 -3.47 3.29
CA VAL A 93 -4.46 -4.50 2.33
C VAL A 93 -3.34 -3.98 1.43
N GLN A 94 -3.47 -2.75 0.94
CA GLN A 94 -2.45 -2.11 0.11
C GLN A 94 -1.15 -1.88 0.88
N ALA A 95 -1.20 -1.29 2.07
CA ALA A 95 -0.04 -1.06 2.93
C ALA A 95 0.72 -2.37 3.21
N ARG A 96 -0.02 -3.44 3.52
CA ARG A 96 0.56 -4.75 3.81
C ARG A 96 1.20 -5.38 2.58
N ALA A 97 0.57 -5.25 1.40
CA ALA A 97 1.15 -5.74 0.15
C ALA A 97 2.45 -4.99 -0.19
N VAL A 98 2.42 -3.65 -0.15
CA VAL A 98 3.56 -2.79 -0.46
C VAL A 98 4.72 -3.04 0.52
N ALA A 99 4.45 -3.11 1.82
CA ALA A 99 5.46 -3.43 2.84
C ALA A 99 6.06 -4.82 2.64
N GLY A 100 5.24 -5.81 2.28
CA GLY A 100 5.71 -7.17 1.97
C GLY A 100 6.63 -7.20 0.74
N ILE A 101 6.31 -6.47 -0.31
CA ILE A 101 7.15 -6.32 -1.51
C ILE A 101 8.47 -5.63 -1.14
N ALA A 102 8.42 -4.51 -0.42
CA ALA A 102 9.62 -3.81 0.05
C ALA A 102 10.54 -4.74 0.86
N HIS A 103 9.97 -5.52 1.78
CA HIS A 103 10.72 -6.48 2.58
C HIS A 103 11.37 -7.58 1.72
N LEU A 104 10.65 -8.15 0.76
CA LEU A 104 11.19 -9.15 -0.17
C LEU A 104 12.29 -8.60 -1.07
N ARG A 105 12.26 -7.30 -1.38
CA ARG A 105 13.29 -6.57 -2.11
C ARG A 105 14.48 -6.14 -1.25
N GLY A 106 14.46 -6.41 0.07
CA GLY A 106 15.56 -6.15 0.99
C GLY A 106 15.56 -4.78 1.65
N TYR A 107 14.40 -4.11 1.69
CA TYR A 107 14.22 -2.88 2.46
C TYR A 107 13.85 -3.20 3.91
N GLU A 108 14.40 -2.42 4.85
CA GLU A 108 14.13 -2.59 6.28
C GLU A 108 12.88 -1.80 6.69
N LEU A 109 11.84 -2.50 7.14
CA LEU A 109 10.53 -1.90 7.44
C LEU A 109 10.51 -1.05 8.72
N SER A 110 11.52 -1.16 9.58
CA SER A 110 11.70 -0.30 10.76
C SER A 110 12.27 1.08 10.42
N ASP A 111 12.87 1.23 9.23
CA ASP A 111 13.44 2.49 8.76
C ASP A 111 12.33 3.50 8.40
N PRO A 112 12.29 4.69 9.02
CA PRO A 112 11.27 5.69 8.74
C PRO A 112 11.26 6.16 7.27
N ARG A 113 12.41 6.14 6.58
CA ARG A 113 12.51 6.46 5.15
C ARG A 113 11.76 5.43 4.30
N VAL A 114 11.90 4.15 4.64
CA VAL A 114 11.18 3.07 3.97
C VAL A 114 9.67 3.17 4.24
N ARG A 115 9.26 3.53 5.44
CA ARG A 115 7.86 3.76 5.80
C ARG A 115 7.24 4.89 4.98
N THR A 116 7.93 6.03 4.87
CA THR A 116 7.51 7.14 3.99
C THR A 116 7.43 6.70 2.52
N ALA A 117 8.40 5.92 2.03
CA ALA A 117 8.37 5.38 0.68
C ALA A 117 7.17 4.44 0.44
N ILE A 118 6.80 3.62 1.42
CA ILE A 118 5.60 2.78 1.35
C ILE A 118 4.34 3.64 1.22
N LEU A 119 4.20 4.68 2.06
CA LEU A 119 3.09 5.62 1.97
C LEU A 119 3.05 6.36 0.62
N MET A 120 4.22 6.73 0.08
CA MET A 120 4.32 7.35 -1.24
C MET A 120 3.80 6.41 -2.35
N VAL A 121 4.15 5.12 -2.30
CA VAL A 121 3.65 4.11 -3.25
C VAL A 121 2.13 3.95 -3.14
N MET A 122 1.56 4.08 -1.94
CA MET A 122 0.12 3.99 -1.71
C MET A 122 -0.68 5.12 -2.38
N LEU A 123 -0.05 6.26 -2.72
CA LEU A 123 -0.67 7.28 -3.58
C LEU A 123 -1.03 6.73 -4.97
N GLY A 124 -0.43 5.60 -5.35
CA GLY A 124 -0.54 5.03 -6.67
C GLY A 124 0.27 5.81 -7.72
N PRO A 125 0.42 5.25 -8.93
CA PRO A 125 1.30 5.82 -9.95
C PRO A 125 0.91 7.25 -10.35
N ARG A 126 -0.39 7.54 -10.43
CA ARG A 126 -0.87 8.89 -10.82
C ARG A 126 -0.68 9.93 -9.71
N GLY A 127 -0.97 9.54 -8.45
CA GLY A 127 -0.81 10.44 -7.30
C GLY A 127 0.65 10.79 -7.06
N ALA A 128 1.53 9.79 -7.08
CA ALA A 128 2.97 9.99 -6.94
C ALA A 128 3.53 10.85 -8.10
N ALA A 129 3.20 10.54 -9.35
CA ALA A 129 3.66 11.28 -10.52
C ALA A 129 3.24 12.76 -10.49
N ALA A 130 2.01 13.06 -10.04
CA ALA A 130 1.53 14.43 -9.92
C ALA A 130 2.38 15.25 -8.95
N LEU A 131 2.73 14.70 -7.79
CA LEU A 131 3.54 15.39 -6.78
C LEU A 131 5.02 15.50 -7.19
N ILE A 132 5.54 14.48 -7.88
CA ILE A 132 6.91 14.53 -8.45
C ILE A 132 6.98 15.62 -9.53
N SER A 133 6.01 15.69 -10.44
CA SER A 133 5.95 16.70 -11.50
C SER A 133 5.79 18.12 -10.94
N ALA A 134 5.15 18.27 -9.78
CA ALA A 134 5.04 19.54 -9.07
C ALA A 134 6.31 19.93 -8.29
N GLY A 135 7.34 19.05 -8.29
CA GLY A 135 8.58 19.28 -7.52
C GLY A 135 8.41 19.11 -6.00
N GLU A 136 7.30 18.51 -5.57
CA GLU A 136 6.98 18.35 -4.15
C GLU A 136 7.52 17.05 -3.54
N LEU A 137 7.82 16.06 -4.38
CA LEU A 137 8.43 14.79 -3.99
C LEU A 137 9.65 14.47 -4.85
N PRO A 138 10.59 13.65 -4.34
CA PRO A 138 11.69 13.10 -5.12
C PRO A 138 11.21 12.25 -6.29
N SER A 139 12.13 11.88 -7.17
CA SER A 139 11.85 11.17 -8.42
C SER A 139 11.23 9.78 -8.24
N SER A 140 11.38 9.13 -7.08
CA SER A 140 10.84 7.79 -6.84
C SER A 140 10.75 7.45 -5.35
N ALA A 141 9.93 6.46 -5.01
CA ALA A 141 9.87 5.92 -3.66
C ALA A 141 11.20 5.24 -3.25
N ALA A 142 11.91 4.63 -4.20
CA ALA A 142 13.25 4.10 -3.95
C ALA A 142 14.24 5.21 -3.53
N ALA A 143 14.17 6.39 -4.15
CA ALA A 143 14.99 7.53 -3.78
C ALA A 143 14.71 8.00 -2.34
N VAL A 144 13.44 8.02 -1.91
CA VAL A 144 13.05 8.30 -0.53
C VAL A 144 13.59 7.23 0.44
N ALA A 145 13.38 5.95 0.11
CA ALA A 145 13.79 4.82 0.95
C ALA A 145 15.31 4.72 1.14
N THR A 146 16.09 5.24 0.19
CA THR A 146 17.57 5.18 0.20
C THR A 146 18.24 6.52 0.44
N ALA A 147 17.48 7.57 0.76
CA ALA A 147 18.01 8.88 1.08
C ALA A 147 19.02 8.81 2.25
N PRO A 148 20.02 9.69 2.32
CA PRO A 148 21.02 9.67 3.40
C PRO A 148 20.40 9.87 4.78
N ALA A 149 19.30 10.64 4.87
CA ALA A 149 18.59 10.93 6.11
C ALA A 149 17.09 10.94 5.90
N PHE A 150 16.34 10.73 6.99
CA PHE A 150 14.89 10.91 7.01
C PHE A 150 14.54 12.39 6.84
N ASP A 151 13.58 12.69 5.95
CA ASP A 151 13.05 14.03 5.75
C ASP A 151 11.56 14.09 6.17
N ALA A 152 11.34 14.75 7.31
CA ALA A 152 9.99 14.93 7.86
C ALA A 152 9.07 15.77 6.96
N ARG A 153 9.61 16.61 6.07
CA ARG A 153 8.81 17.42 5.13
C ARG A 153 8.22 16.53 4.03
N ILE A 154 9.03 15.60 3.51
CA ILE A 154 8.59 14.61 2.53
C ILE A 154 7.51 13.73 3.15
N ASP A 155 7.73 13.23 4.37
CA ASP A 155 6.76 12.41 5.09
C ASP A 155 5.43 13.14 5.31
N ALA A 156 5.48 14.37 5.80
CA ALA A 156 4.29 15.21 5.99
C ALA A 156 3.56 15.50 4.67
N ARG A 157 4.30 15.67 3.57
CA ARG A 157 3.71 15.94 2.25
C ARG A 157 3.01 14.72 1.68
N VAL A 158 3.64 13.54 1.77
CA VAL A 158 3.05 12.26 1.37
C VAL A 158 1.79 11.97 2.19
N SER A 159 1.87 12.10 3.51
CA SER A 159 0.75 11.85 4.41
C SER A 159 -0.43 12.78 4.15
N ARG A 160 -0.18 14.06 3.90
CA ARG A 160 -1.21 15.03 3.51
C ARG A 160 -1.88 14.64 2.19
N ALA A 161 -1.11 14.24 1.19
CA ALA A 161 -1.64 13.82 -0.10
C ALA A 161 -2.54 12.57 0.02
N LEU A 162 -2.18 11.62 0.88
CA LEU A 162 -3.02 10.45 1.18
C LEU A 162 -4.33 10.86 1.84
N VAL A 163 -4.32 11.81 2.78
CA VAL A 163 -5.53 12.36 3.40
C VAL A 163 -6.41 13.02 2.35
N GLU A 164 -5.85 13.88 1.50
CA GLU A 164 -6.58 14.55 0.42
C GLU A 164 -7.21 13.54 -0.56
N GLN A 165 -6.46 12.51 -0.94
CA GLN A 165 -6.95 11.42 -1.81
C GLN A 165 -8.11 10.66 -1.15
N ALA A 166 -8.01 10.36 0.13
CA ALA A 166 -9.04 9.68 0.90
C ALA A 166 -10.32 10.51 1.00
N VAL A 167 -10.20 11.80 1.27
CA VAL A 167 -11.34 12.75 1.35
C VAL A 167 -12.02 12.88 -0.01
N ASN A 168 -11.24 13.04 -1.09
CA ASN A 168 -11.76 13.10 -2.45
C ASN A 168 -12.50 11.81 -2.85
N PHE A 169 -12.00 10.65 -2.44
CA PHE A 169 -12.65 9.36 -2.68
C PHE A 169 -14.01 9.27 -1.97
N ILE A 170 -14.11 9.74 -0.73
CA ILE A 170 -15.37 9.76 0.02
C ILE A 170 -16.36 10.73 -0.63
N GLY A 171 -15.90 11.92 -1.01
CA GLY A 171 -16.71 12.94 -1.71
C GLY A 171 -17.24 12.40 -3.05
N GLY A 172 -16.40 11.79 -3.85
CA GLY A 172 -16.77 11.17 -5.11
C GLY A 172 -17.76 10.00 -4.96
N LYS A 173 -17.59 9.14 -3.93
CA LYS A 173 -18.56 8.07 -3.62
C LYS A 173 -19.93 8.63 -3.22
N ARG A 174 -20.00 9.71 -2.46
CA ARG A 174 -21.28 10.35 -2.10
C ARG A 174 -22.03 10.84 -3.35
N LEU A 175 -21.32 11.43 -4.31
CA LEU A 175 -21.90 11.85 -5.57
C LEU A 175 -22.35 10.66 -6.42
N GLY A 176 -21.53 9.60 -6.49
CA GLY A 176 -21.83 8.36 -7.21
C GLY A 176 -23.05 7.62 -6.64
N VAL A 177 -23.18 7.54 -5.31
CA VAL A 177 -24.36 6.95 -4.64
C VAL A 177 -25.63 7.79 -4.90
N PHE A 178 -25.52 9.11 -4.94
CA PHE A 178 -26.65 9.99 -5.28
C PHE A 178 -27.13 9.75 -6.73
N LEU A 179 -26.20 9.55 -7.66
CA LEU A 179 -26.52 9.22 -9.06
C LEU A 179 -27.02 7.77 -9.22
N ALA A 180 -26.44 6.81 -8.48
CA ALA A 180 -26.80 5.39 -8.52
C ALA A 180 -28.17 5.07 -7.88
N LYS A 181 -28.73 5.95 -7.04
CA LYS A 181 -30.10 5.81 -6.54
C LYS A 181 -31.15 5.85 -7.66
N LYS A 182 -30.77 6.27 -8.85
CA LYS A 182 -31.62 6.22 -10.06
C LYS A 182 -31.45 4.95 -10.90
N VAL A 183 -30.54 4.01 -10.53
CA VAL A 183 -30.29 2.74 -11.24
C VAL A 183 -30.17 1.60 -10.22
N PRO A 184 -31.23 0.79 -10.01
CA PRO A 184 -31.32 -0.09 -8.84
C PRO A 184 -30.59 -1.45 -8.93
N LEU A 185 -29.60 -1.67 -9.80
CA LEU A 185 -29.04 -3.01 -10.01
C LEU A 185 -27.51 -3.15 -9.94
N LEU A 186 -26.75 -2.13 -9.52
CA LEU A 186 -25.27 -2.18 -9.58
C LEU A 186 -24.53 -2.07 -8.22
N GLY A 187 -25.22 -2.19 -7.09
CA GLY A 187 -24.68 -1.76 -5.79
C GLY A 187 -23.60 -2.62 -5.14
N GLY A 188 -23.48 -3.90 -5.44
CA GLY A 188 -22.58 -4.81 -4.70
C GLY A 188 -21.28 -5.20 -5.43
N GLY A 189 -21.34 -5.38 -6.73
CA GLY A 189 -20.20 -5.87 -7.52
C GLY A 189 -19.17 -4.80 -7.92
N VAL A 190 -19.64 -3.56 -8.15
CA VAL A 190 -18.78 -2.48 -8.65
C VAL A 190 -17.71 -2.05 -7.63
N GLY A 191 -18.06 -2.04 -6.33
CA GLY A 191 -17.11 -1.68 -5.27
C GLY A 191 -15.92 -2.64 -5.17
N ALA A 192 -16.18 -3.94 -5.21
CA ALA A 192 -15.15 -4.98 -5.13
C ALA A 192 -14.21 -4.97 -6.36
N ILE A 193 -14.73 -4.68 -7.55
CA ILE A 193 -13.92 -4.57 -8.78
C ILE A 193 -13.02 -3.34 -8.70
N VAL A 194 -13.52 -2.20 -8.23
CA VAL A 194 -12.73 -0.95 -8.09
C VAL A 194 -11.63 -1.11 -7.06
N ASP A 195 -11.91 -1.75 -5.91
CA ASP A 195 -10.92 -1.98 -4.85
C ASP A 195 -9.83 -2.97 -5.30
N GLY A 196 -10.22 -4.02 -6.05
CA GLY A 196 -9.28 -4.97 -6.65
C GLY A 196 -8.37 -4.31 -7.69
N TRP A 197 -8.91 -3.47 -8.57
CA TRP A 197 -8.11 -2.74 -9.56
C TRP A 197 -7.18 -1.72 -8.92
N SER A 198 -7.66 -0.96 -7.96
CA SER A 198 -6.85 0.02 -7.21
C SER A 198 -5.68 -0.69 -6.51
N THR A 199 -5.91 -1.82 -5.86
CA THR A 199 -4.87 -2.63 -5.22
C THR A 199 -3.90 -3.21 -6.25
N HIS A 200 -4.39 -3.68 -7.41
CA HIS A 200 -3.52 -4.14 -8.49
C HIS A 200 -2.58 -3.04 -8.97
N ALA A 201 -3.09 -1.82 -9.22
CA ALA A 201 -2.27 -0.69 -9.65
C ALA A 201 -1.20 -0.31 -8.63
N VAL A 202 -1.55 -0.28 -7.33
CA VAL A 202 -0.61 0.02 -6.24
C VAL A 202 0.46 -1.07 -6.12
N VAL A 203 0.08 -2.34 -6.24
CA VAL A 203 1.02 -3.48 -6.18
C VAL A 203 2.00 -3.46 -7.36
N GLN A 204 1.53 -3.20 -8.59
CA GLN A 204 2.41 -3.05 -9.75
C GLN A 204 3.35 -1.86 -9.59
N HIS A 205 2.84 -0.75 -9.08
CA HIS A 205 3.67 0.42 -8.77
C HIS A 205 4.73 0.09 -7.73
N ALA A 206 4.39 -0.65 -6.66
CA ALA A 206 5.35 -1.11 -5.65
C ALA A 206 6.47 -1.98 -6.24
N GLN A 207 6.12 -2.90 -7.15
CA GLN A 207 7.11 -3.77 -7.81
C GLN A 207 8.07 -2.96 -8.70
N HIS A 208 7.60 -1.88 -9.30
CA HIS A 208 8.42 -0.99 -10.10
C HIS A 208 9.30 -0.09 -9.24
N GLU A 209 8.76 0.51 -8.19
CA GLU A 209 9.42 1.47 -7.32
C GLU A 209 10.49 0.83 -6.41
N PHE A 210 10.18 -0.31 -5.79
CA PHE A 210 11.13 -1.00 -4.92
C PHE A 210 12.05 -1.93 -5.73
N VAL A 211 13.14 -1.38 -6.27
CA VAL A 211 14.20 -2.16 -6.93
C VAL A 211 14.86 -3.12 -5.94
N SER A 212 15.23 -4.34 -6.40
CA SER A 212 15.87 -5.32 -5.53
C SER A 212 17.20 -4.82 -5.00
N ARG A 213 17.36 -4.85 -3.68
CA ARG A 213 18.60 -4.57 -2.96
C ARG A 213 19.31 -5.85 -2.49
N ARG A 214 18.70 -7.01 -2.72
CA ARG A 214 19.32 -8.29 -2.43
C ARG A 214 20.38 -8.58 -3.49
N PRO A 215 21.59 -9.05 -3.10
CA PRO A 215 22.53 -9.55 -4.08
C PRO A 215 21.84 -10.64 -4.90
N ARG A 216 21.89 -10.54 -6.22
CA ARG A 216 21.57 -11.70 -7.06
C ARG A 216 22.57 -12.76 -6.64
N LEU A 217 22.10 -13.90 -6.15
CA LEU A 217 22.93 -15.10 -6.13
C LEU A 217 23.22 -15.37 -7.60
N SER A 218 24.39 -14.92 -8.06
CA SER A 218 24.93 -15.34 -9.35
C SER A 218 24.84 -16.86 -9.29
N SER A 219 24.17 -17.46 -10.30
CA SER A 219 24.28 -18.88 -10.54
C SER A 219 25.78 -19.19 -10.52
N TYR A 220 26.25 -19.83 -9.45
CA TYR A 220 27.57 -20.43 -9.46
C TYR A 220 27.59 -21.30 -10.73
N ALA A 221 28.36 -20.88 -11.71
CA ALA A 221 28.73 -21.75 -12.77
C ALA A 221 29.39 -22.94 -12.07
N VAL A 222 28.73 -24.10 -12.10
CA VAL A 222 29.35 -25.37 -11.75
C VAL A 222 30.59 -25.42 -12.64
N PRO A 223 31.82 -25.52 -12.07
CA PRO A 223 32.99 -25.76 -12.89
C PRO A 223 32.67 -27.02 -13.70
N ALA A 224 32.84 -26.97 -15.00
CA ALA A 224 32.86 -28.18 -15.80
C ALA A 224 33.98 -29.03 -15.19
N ASP A 225 33.63 -30.19 -14.68
CA ASP A 225 34.62 -31.21 -14.40
C ASP A 225 35.28 -31.57 -15.72
N ASP A 226 36.52 -31.09 -15.90
CA ASP A 226 37.41 -31.55 -16.95
C ASP A 226 37.88 -32.93 -16.48
N ASP A 227 37.08 -33.96 -16.76
CA ASP A 227 37.53 -35.35 -16.70
C ASP A 227 38.28 -35.70 -18.01
N GLU A 228 39.60 -35.74 -17.93
CA GLU A 228 40.46 -36.55 -18.78
C GLU A 228 40.42 -38.02 -18.37
#